data_7d2744f4d05716e70fa3ea739afe1730
#
_entry.id   7d2744f4d05716e70fa3ea739afe1730
#
_cell.length_a   1.000
_cell.length_b   1.000
_cell.length_c   1.000
_cell.angle_alpha   90.00
_cell.angle_beta   90.00
_cell.angle_gamma   90.00
#
_symmetry.space_group_name_H-M   'P 1'
#
loop_
_entity.id
_entity.type
_entity.pdbx_description
1 polymer ?
#
loop_
_entity_poly.entity_id
_entity_poly.type
_entity_poly.pdbx_seq_one_letter_code
_entity_poly.pdbx_strand_id
1 'polypeptide(L)'
;MNLEGLEMVAVLVVLGLFVKVLEQFGLFEPVSLEDSVEDEFELSTVCHRPEGLEQLQEQTKFTRKELQVLYRGFKNECPSGIVSEENFKQIYSQFFPQGDSSTYATFLFNAFDTNHDGSVSFEDFVAGLSVILRGTVDDRLNWAFNLYDLNKDGCITKEEMLDIMKSIYDMMGKYTYPALREEAPREHVENFFQKMDRNKDGVVTIEEFIESCQKDENIMKSMQLFDNVI
;
A
#
# COMPACT_ATOMS: atom_id res chain seq x y z
N MET A 1 -3.76 -18.96 17.36
CA MET A 1 -3.50 -17.57 16.97
C MET A 1 -4.83 -16.87 17.15
N ASN A 2 -4.94 -15.93 18.09
CA ASN A 2 -6.21 -15.30 18.44
C ASN A 2 -6.73 -14.47 17.26
N LEU A 3 -8.06 -14.52 17.02
CA LEU A 3 -8.74 -13.76 15.95
C LEU A 3 -8.46 -12.24 16.00
N GLU A 4 -8.15 -11.70 17.17
CA GLU A 4 -7.75 -10.29 17.36
C GLU A 4 -6.48 -9.89 16.59
N GLY A 5 -5.63 -10.87 16.21
CA GLY A 5 -4.44 -10.63 15.40
C GLY A 5 -4.71 -10.47 13.90
N LEU A 6 -5.87 -10.86 13.39
CA LEU A 6 -6.15 -10.83 11.95
C LEU A 6 -6.74 -9.49 11.48
N GLU A 7 -7.41 -8.75 12.35
CA GLU A 7 -7.83 -7.36 12.06
C GLU A 7 -6.62 -6.46 11.81
N MET A 8 -5.52 -6.74 12.54
CA MET A 8 -4.21 -6.11 12.30
C MET A 8 -3.55 -6.62 11.01
N VAL A 9 -3.81 -7.88 10.62
CA VAL A 9 -3.18 -8.50 9.45
C VAL A 9 -3.58 -7.78 8.16
N ALA A 10 -4.79 -7.24 8.03
CA ALA A 10 -5.19 -6.50 6.84
C ALA A 10 -4.31 -5.24 6.64
N VAL A 11 -4.12 -4.45 7.70
CA VAL A 11 -3.24 -3.26 7.65
C VAL A 11 -1.77 -3.68 7.60
N LEU A 12 -1.37 -4.73 8.34
CA LEU A 12 0.01 -5.23 8.36
C LEU A 12 0.39 -6.00 7.09
N VAL A 13 -0.54 -6.70 6.45
CA VAL A 13 -0.31 -7.36 5.17
C VAL A 13 -0.07 -6.32 4.10
N VAL A 14 -0.87 -5.26 4.04
CA VAL A 14 -0.62 -4.13 3.14
C VAL A 14 0.78 -3.57 3.34
N LEU A 15 1.14 -3.35 4.58
CA LEU A 15 2.39 -2.70 4.94
C LEU A 15 3.60 -3.66 4.85
N GLY A 16 3.46 -4.92 5.29
CA GLY A 16 4.52 -5.93 5.19
C GLY A 16 4.86 -6.32 3.76
N LEU A 17 3.89 -6.20 2.85
CA LEU A 17 4.08 -6.44 1.43
C LEU A 17 4.83 -5.30 0.75
N PHE A 18 4.59 -4.06 1.19
CA PHE A 18 5.38 -2.92 0.74
C PHE A 18 6.86 -3.09 1.05
N VAL A 19 7.22 -3.63 2.21
CA VAL A 19 8.62 -3.92 2.55
C VAL A 19 9.23 -4.91 1.55
N LYS A 20 8.51 -5.97 1.16
CA LYS A 20 8.99 -6.91 0.14
C LYS A 20 9.09 -6.29 -1.25
N VAL A 21 8.14 -5.44 -1.64
CA VAL A 21 8.22 -4.68 -2.88
C VAL A 21 9.46 -3.79 -2.87
N LEU A 22 9.74 -3.11 -1.75
CA LEU A 22 10.91 -2.26 -1.61
C LEU A 22 12.23 -3.06 -1.61
N GLU A 23 12.27 -4.25 -1.02
CA GLU A 23 13.41 -5.17 -1.13
C GLU A 23 13.68 -5.54 -2.60
N GLN A 24 12.65 -5.79 -3.38
CA GLN A 24 12.79 -6.11 -4.82
C GLN A 24 13.23 -4.89 -5.64
N PHE A 25 12.84 -3.68 -5.24
CA PHE A 25 13.33 -2.44 -5.84
C PHE A 25 14.73 -2.02 -5.35
N GLY A 26 15.41 -2.85 -4.55
CA GLY A 26 16.79 -2.61 -4.11
C GLY A 26 16.96 -1.53 -3.04
N LEU A 27 15.89 -1.14 -2.33
CA LEU A 27 15.93 -0.07 -1.33
C LEU A 27 16.70 -0.45 -0.06
N PHE A 28 16.92 -1.74 0.18
CA PHE A 28 17.64 -2.27 1.34
C PHE A 28 19.05 -2.77 1.00
N GLU A 29 19.49 -2.68 -0.26
CA GLU A 29 20.89 -2.95 -0.57
C GLU A 29 21.77 -1.76 -0.15
N PRO A 30 22.90 -2.02 0.54
CA PRO A 30 23.82 -0.94 0.88
C PRO A 30 24.39 -0.34 -0.40
N VAL A 31 24.08 0.93 -0.64
CA VAL A 31 24.55 1.69 -1.81
C VAL A 31 26.07 1.72 -1.77
N SER A 32 26.74 0.96 -2.63
CA SER A 32 28.16 1.06 -2.85
C SER A 32 28.48 2.41 -3.48
N LEU A 33 29.43 3.15 -2.90
CA LEU A 33 29.76 4.54 -3.22
C LEU A 33 30.40 4.75 -4.62
N GLU A 34 30.55 3.68 -5.42
CA GLU A 34 31.30 3.72 -6.69
C GLU A 34 30.46 3.99 -7.95
N ASP A 35 29.12 3.91 -7.90
CA ASP A 35 28.28 4.02 -9.11
C ASP A 35 27.70 5.43 -9.39
N SER A 36 28.24 6.46 -8.80
CA SER A 36 27.59 7.78 -8.77
C SER A 36 27.93 8.75 -9.92
N VAL A 37 28.62 8.35 -10.99
CA VAL A 37 29.19 9.35 -11.92
C VAL A 37 28.81 9.23 -13.40
N GLU A 38 28.17 8.18 -13.90
CA GLU A 38 28.06 7.99 -15.36
C GLU A 38 26.68 8.02 -16.01
N ASP A 39 25.56 8.15 -15.29
CA ASP A 39 24.22 7.97 -15.90
C ASP A 39 23.45 9.26 -16.24
N GLU A 40 24.12 10.37 -16.48
CA GLU A 40 23.44 11.60 -16.96
C GLU A 40 23.14 11.60 -18.49
N PHE A 41 23.52 10.56 -19.26
CA PHE A 41 23.62 10.72 -20.72
C PHE A 41 22.77 9.77 -21.61
N GLU A 42 21.95 8.86 -21.11
CA GLU A 42 21.10 8.02 -21.99
C GLU A 42 19.59 8.14 -21.70
N LEU A 43 19.03 9.31 -22.01
CA LEU A 43 17.57 9.53 -21.98
C LEU A 43 17.06 10.11 -23.31
N SER A 44 17.18 9.33 -24.38
CA SER A 44 16.53 9.66 -25.65
C SER A 44 15.68 8.51 -26.18
N THR A 45 14.58 8.25 -25.51
CA THR A 45 13.41 7.57 -26.09
C THR A 45 12.18 8.03 -25.32
N VAL A 46 11.05 8.14 -26.01
CA VAL A 46 9.78 8.67 -25.54
C VAL A 46 9.31 7.94 -24.27
N CYS A 47 9.82 8.39 -23.12
CA CYS A 47 9.42 7.91 -21.80
C CYS A 47 8.87 9.09 -21.02
N HIS A 48 7.83 8.85 -20.24
CA HIS A 48 7.38 9.81 -19.25
C HIS A 48 8.58 10.19 -18.36
N ARG A 49 9.00 11.45 -18.41
CA ARG A 49 10.12 11.96 -17.63
C ARG A 49 9.55 12.48 -16.32
N PRO A 50 10.00 11.96 -15.16
CA PRO A 50 9.52 12.48 -13.89
C PRO A 50 9.75 13.98 -13.81
N GLU A 51 8.81 14.69 -13.20
CA GLU A 51 9.05 16.05 -12.73
C GLU A 51 10.35 16.04 -11.92
N GLY A 52 11.19 17.08 -12.04
CA GLY A 52 12.58 17.02 -11.58
C GLY A 52 12.71 16.44 -10.17
N LEU A 53 13.68 15.57 -9.95
CA LEU A 53 13.92 14.91 -8.64
C LEU A 53 13.97 15.90 -7.46
N GLU A 54 14.29 17.16 -7.75
CA GLU A 54 14.30 18.27 -6.80
C GLU A 54 12.87 18.56 -6.27
N GLN A 55 11.88 18.58 -7.17
CA GLN A 55 10.49 18.80 -6.82
C GLN A 55 9.94 17.64 -5.99
N LEU A 56 10.26 16.40 -6.36
CA LEU A 56 9.89 15.21 -5.56
C LEU A 56 10.56 15.21 -4.20
N GLN A 57 11.79 15.69 -4.08
CA GLN A 57 12.48 15.82 -2.80
C GLN A 57 11.79 16.85 -1.88
N GLU A 58 11.21 17.92 -2.43
CA GLU A 58 10.44 18.90 -1.66
C GLU A 58 9.06 18.37 -1.23
N GLN A 59 8.43 17.57 -2.10
CA GLN A 59 7.08 17.04 -1.88
C GLN A 59 7.05 15.77 -1.02
N THR A 60 8.16 15.04 -0.97
CA THR A 60 8.27 13.77 -0.25
C THR A 60 9.32 13.86 0.84
N LYS A 61 9.31 12.90 1.76
CA LYS A 61 10.31 12.82 2.84
C LYS A 61 11.57 12.03 2.43
N PHE A 62 11.78 11.80 1.13
CA PHE A 62 12.94 11.10 0.61
C PHE A 62 14.07 12.05 0.22
N THR A 63 15.31 11.62 0.45
CA THR A 63 16.48 12.31 -0.05
C THR A 63 16.65 12.08 -1.55
N ARG A 64 17.41 12.94 -2.22
CA ARG A 64 17.72 12.78 -3.65
C ARG A 64 18.33 11.42 -3.99
N LYS A 65 19.22 10.91 -3.13
CA LYS A 65 19.86 9.59 -3.34
C LYS A 65 18.84 8.44 -3.27
N GLU A 66 17.94 8.48 -2.32
CA GLU A 66 16.88 7.48 -2.19
C GLU A 66 15.93 7.53 -3.39
N LEU A 67 15.56 8.74 -3.84
CA LEU A 67 14.74 8.90 -5.06
C LEU A 67 15.43 8.34 -6.30
N GLN A 68 16.75 8.49 -6.42
CA GLN A 68 17.51 7.89 -7.53
C GLN A 68 17.50 6.37 -7.49
N VAL A 69 17.66 5.76 -6.31
CA VAL A 69 17.58 4.30 -6.14
C VAL A 69 16.19 3.79 -6.47
N LEU A 70 15.14 4.43 -5.93
CA LEU A 70 13.74 4.12 -6.22
C LEU A 70 13.44 4.23 -7.72
N TYR A 71 13.93 5.29 -8.37
CA TYR A 71 13.72 5.50 -9.79
C TYR A 71 14.36 4.40 -10.64
N ARG A 72 15.60 4.00 -10.32
CA ARG A 72 16.27 2.89 -11.02
C ARG A 72 15.47 1.59 -10.89
N GLY A 73 15.07 1.23 -9.66
CA GLY A 73 14.24 0.05 -9.43
C GLY A 73 12.92 0.12 -10.18
N PHE A 74 12.23 1.25 -10.11
CA PHE A 74 10.97 1.46 -10.83
C PHE A 74 11.14 1.34 -12.35
N LYS A 75 12.21 1.92 -12.92
CA LYS A 75 12.50 1.83 -14.35
C LYS A 75 12.91 0.44 -14.81
N ASN A 76 13.53 -0.36 -13.95
CA ASN A 76 13.87 -1.74 -14.27
C ASN A 76 12.61 -2.61 -14.43
N GLU A 77 11.64 -2.46 -13.53
CA GLU A 77 10.37 -3.18 -13.58
C GLU A 77 9.39 -2.57 -14.60
N CYS A 78 9.45 -1.26 -14.80
CA CYS A 78 8.55 -0.48 -15.64
C CYS A 78 9.32 0.44 -16.59
N PRO A 79 9.93 -0.10 -17.66
CA PRO A 79 10.74 0.68 -18.60
C PRO A 79 10.00 1.85 -19.26
N SER A 80 8.66 1.75 -19.39
CA SER A 80 7.80 2.84 -19.91
C SER A 80 7.78 4.08 -19.04
N GLY A 81 8.11 3.94 -17.74
CA GLY A 81 8.02 5.01 -16.74
C GLY A 81 6.64 5.17 -16.11
N ILE A 82 5.68 4.34 -16.50
CA ILE A 82 4.33 4.26 -15.92
C ILE A 82 3.93 2.79 -15.76
N VAL A 83 3.10 2.50 -14.78
CA VAL A 83 2.55 1.17 -14.50
C VAL A 83 1.08 1.18 -14.80
N SER A 84 0.64 0.36 -15.74
CA SER A 84 -0.79 0.11 -15.96
C SER A 84 -1.33 -0.84 -14.88
N GLU A 85 -2.65 -0.86 -14.68
CA GLU A 85 -3.28 -1.77 -13.72
C GLU A 85 -2.91 -3.23 -13.98
N GLU A 86 -2.86 -3.66 -15.24
CA GLU A 86 -2.48 -5.03 -15.61
C GLU A 86 -1.03 -5.36 -15.24
N ASN A 87 -0.09 -4.45 -15.50
CA ASN A 87 1.29 -4.63 -15.10
C ASN A 87 1.44 -4.65 -13.58
N PHE A 88 0.69 -3.80 -12.86
CA PHE A 88 0.69 -3.77 -11.41
C PHE A 88 0.20 -5.11 -10.82
N LYS A 89 -0.90 -5.66 -11.34
CA LYS A 89 -1.41 -6.99 -10.96
C LYS A 89 -0.37 -8.08 -11.21
N GLN A 90 0.32 -8.03 -12.35
CA GLN A 90 1.34 -9.00 -12.72
C GLN A 90 2.54 -8.97 -11.76
N ILE A 91 3.05 -7.79 -11.44
CA ILE A 91 4.12 -7.59 -10.46
C ILE A 91 3.66 -8.10 -9.09
N TYR A 92 2.44 -7.72 -8.67
CA TYR A 92 1.90 -8.06 -7.37
C TYR A 92 1.67 -9.58 -7.20
N SER A 93 1.27 -10.28 -8.26
CA SER A 93 1.05 -11.73 -8.24
C SER A 93 2.31 -12.55 -7.96
N GLN A 94 3.50 -12.02 -8.27
CA GLN A 94 4.77 -12.69 -8.00
C GLN A 94 5.04 -12.85 -6.50
N PHE A 95 4.46 -11.99 -5.66
CA PHE A 95 4.59 -12.06 -4.21
C PHE A 95 3.63 -13.07 -3.57
N PHE A 96 2.56 -13.43 -4.28
CA PHE A 96 1.50 -14.34 -3.79
C PHE A 96 1.25 -15.50 -4.75
N PRO A 97 2.24 -16.34 -5.01
CA PRO A 97 2.11 -17.42 -6.01
C PRO A 97 1.10 -18.50 -5.60
N GLN A 98 0.61 -18.51 -4.36
CA GLN A 98 -0.30 -19.50 -3.81
C GLN A 98 -1.77 -19.04 -3.74
N GLY A 99 -2.03 -17.79 -4.06
CA GLY A 99 -3.36 -17.17 -4.01
C GLY A 99 -3.69 -16.36 -5.25
N ASP A 100 -4.89 -15.81 -5.27
CA ASP A 100 -5.30 -14.83 -6.28
C ASP A 100 -5.23 -13.41 -5.69
N SER A 101 -4.22 -12.66 -6.10
CA SER A 101 -3.99 -11.30 -5.64
C SER A 101 -4.60 -10.23 -6.57
N SER A 102 -5.26 -10.61 -7.66
CA SER A 102 -5.70 -9.70 -8.71
C SER A 102 -6.65 -8.61 -8.20
N THR A 103 -7.67 -9.00 -7.44
CA THR A 103 -8.67 -8.05 -6.90
C THR A 103 -8.03 -7.09 -5.88
N TYR A 104 -7.20 -7.61 -4.98
CA TYR A 104 -6.52 -6.77 -4.00
C TYR A 104 -5.52 -5.81 -4.67
N ALA A 105 -4.80 -6.28 -5.69
CA ALA A 105 -3.91 -5.44 -6.49
C ALA A 105 -4.66 -4.30 -7.20
N THR A 106 -5.90 -4.52 -7.65
CA THR A 106 -6.75 -3.44 -8.18
C THR A 106 -7.05 -2.39 -7.14
N PHE A 107 -7.46 -2.77 -5.93
CA PHE A 107 -7.74 -1.81 -4.85
C PHE A 107 -6.50 -1.01 -4.49
N LEU A 108 -5.36 -1.68 -4.40
CA LEU A 108 -4.09 -1.04 -4.10
C LEU A 108 -3.64 -0.10 -5.23
N PHE A 109 -3.79 -0.51 -6.49
CA PHE A 109 -3.53 0.33 -7.65
C PHE A 109 -4.33 1.64 -7.60
N ASN A 110 -5.64 1.55 -7.32
CA ASN A 110 -6.52 2.71 -7.19
C ASN A 110 -6.17 3.63 -6.01
N ALA A 111 -5.52 3.10 -4.97
CA ALA A 111 -5.02 3.90 -3.84
C ALA A 111 -3.75 4.68 -4.21
N PHE A 112 -2.95 4.19 -5.17
CA PHE A 112 -1.79 4.89 -5.71
C PHE A 112 -2.13 5.84 -6.84
N ASP A 113 -3.05 5.46 -7.73
CA ASP A 113 -3.53 6.28 -8.84
C ASP A 113 -4.43 7.41 -8.30
N THR A 114 -3.81 8.42 -7.69
CA THR A 114 -4.53 9.51 -7.02
C THR A 114 -5.19 10.49 -7.97
N ASN A 115 -4.67 10.59 -9.19
CA ASN A 115 -5.20 11.46 -10.25
C ASN A 115 -6.25 10.75 -11.12
N HIS A 116 -6.44 9.43 -10.92
CA HIS A 116 -7.40 8.58 -11.64
C HIS A 116 -7.22 8.60 -13.18
N ASP A 117 -5.95 8.66 -13.63
CA ASP A 117 -5.64 8.61 -15.07
C ASP A 117 -5.49 7.17 -15.60
N GLY A 118 -5.64 6.16 -14.74
CA GLY A 118 -5.53 4.74 -15.08
C GLY A 118 -4.09 4.25 -15.17
N SER A 119 -3.15 5.02 -14.63
CA SER A 119 -1.74 4.65 -14.57
C SER A 119 -1.11 5.11 -13.25
N VAL A 120 -0.10 4.39 -12.78
CA VAL A 120 0.72 4.82 -11.65
C VAL A 120 2.06 5.29 -12.20
N SER A 121 2.32 6.58 -12.10
CA SER A 121 3.60 7.20 -12.43
C SER A 121 4.63 6.97 -11.32
N PHE A 122 5.88 7.32 -11.57
CA PHE A 122 6.91 7.30 -10.53
C PHE A 122 6.57 8.27 -9.39
N GLU A 123 6.01 9.43 -9.72
CA GLU A 123 5.55 10.45 -8.79
C GLU A 123 4.48 9.91 -7.84
N ASP A 124 3.43 9.27 -8.38
CA ASP A 124 2.35 8.66 -7.61
C ASP A 124 2.89 7.57 -6.67
N PHE A 125 3.77 6.72 -7.20
CA PHE A 125 4.41 5.65 -6.44
C PHE A 125 5.21 6.20 -5.26
N VAL A 126 6.08 7.18 -5.48
CA VAL A 126 6.93 7.79 -4.45
C VAL A 126 6.11 8.59 -3.44
N ALA A 127 5.06 9.29 -3.88
CA ALA A 127 4.16 10.00 -2.98
C ALA A 127 3.47 9.04 -2.01
N GLY A 128 2.89 7.95 -2.51
CA GLY A 128 2.28 6.91 -1.69
C GLY A 128 3.28 6.26 -0.72
N LEU A 129 4.47 5.92 -1.20
CA LEU A 129 5.55 5.39 -0.35
C LEU A 129 5.97 6.36 0.75
N SER A 130 6.08 7.65 0.44
CA SER A 130 6.45 8.67 1.43
C SER A 130 5.45 8.74 2.58
N VAL A 131 4.15 8.64 2.27
CA VAL A 131 3.10 8.59 3.29
C VAL A 131 3.22 7.32 4.15
N ILE A 132 3.34 6.17 3.51
CA ILE A 132 3.34 4.88 4.21
C ILE A 132 4.58 4.74 5.10
N LEU A 133 5.77 5.03 4.58
CA LEU A 133 7.04 4.78 5.27
C LEU A 133 7.45 5.90 6.23
N ARG A 134 7.15 7.15 5.88
CA ARG A 134 7.65 8.35 6.59
C ARG A 134 6.57 9.33 6.99
N GLY A 135 5.31 9.02 6.70
CA GLY A 135 4.16 9.79 7.16
C GLY A 135 4.01 9.75 8.67
N THR A 136 3.25 10.69 9.20
CA THR A 136 2.76 10.62 10.57
C THR A 136 1.79 9.44 10.71
N VAL A 137 1.45 9.06 11.94
CA VAL A 137 0.41 8.05 12.17
C VAL A 137 -0.89 8.45 11.49
N ASP A 138 -1.26 9.71 11.57
CA ASP A 138 -2.49 10.22 10.95
C ASP A 138 -2.43 10.15 9.42
N ASP A 139 -1.29 10.46 8.80
CA ASP A 139 -1.09 10.32 7.36
C ASP A 139 -1.30 8.85 6.92
N ARG A 140 -0.73 7.91 7.67
CA ARG A 140 -0.86 6.47 7.40
C ARG A 140 -2.28 5.97 7.59
N LEU A 141 -2.97 6.42 8.63
CA LEU A 141 -4.38 6.09 8.87
C LEU A 141 -5.29 6.67 7.79
N ASN A 142 -5.07 7.90 7.35
CA ASN A 142 -5.79 8.49 6.24
C ASN A 142 -5.57 7.70 4.94
N TRP A 143 -4.32 7.28 4.67
CA TRP A 143 -4.02 6.46 3.50
C TRP A 143 -4.73 5.10 3.56
N ALA A 144 -4.72 4.44 4.74
CA ALA A 144 -5.42 3.18 4.96
C ALA A 144 -6.95 3.34 4.80
N PHE A 145 -7.53 4.41 5.32
CA PHE A 145 -8.95 4.72 5.12
C PHE A 145 -9.28 4.83 3.63
N ASN A 146 -8.46 5.57 2.88
CA ASN A 146 -8.64 5.72 1.43
C ASN A 146 -8.49 4.41 0.64
N LEU A 147 -7.76 3.44 1.15
CA LEU A 147 -7.70 2.09 0.56
C LEU A 147 -9.02 1.34 0.75
N TYR A 148 -9.69 1.53 1.89
CA TYR A 148 -10.94 0.84 2.23
C TYR A 148 -12.19 1.53 1.67
N ASP A 149 -12.19 2.84 1.54
CA ASP A 149 -13.24 3.63 0.88
C ASP A 149 -13.09 3.50 -0.64
N LEU A 150 -13.71 2.45 -1.21
CA LEU A 150 -13.51 2.07 -2.62
C LEU A 150 -14.18 3.05 -3.59
N ASN A 151 -15.33 3.59 -3.22
CA ASN A 151 -16.11 4.52 -4.04
C ASN A 151 -15.73 6.00 -3.79
N LYS A 152 -14.86 6.26 -2.79
CA LYS A 152 -14.38 7.60 -2.41
C LYS A 152 -15.49 8.56 -1.98
N ASP A 153 -16.52 8.04 -1.29
CA ASP A 153 -17.62 8.86 -0.77
C ASP A 153 -17.37 9.40 0.65
N GLY A 154 -16.24 9.05 1.26
CA GLY A 154 -15.83 9.48 2.60
C GLY A 154 -16.33 8.58 3.72
N CYS A 155 -16.91 7.42 3.38
CA CYS A 155 -17.40 6.44 4.33
C CYS A 155 -16.99 5.03 3.90
N ILE A 156 -16.68 4.16 4.87
CA ILE A 156 -16.47 2.73 4.62
C ILE A 156 -17.78 2.01 4.93
N THR A 157 -18.34 1.31 3.95
CA THR A 157 -19.51 0.46 4.08
C THR A 157 -19.14 -0.98 4.42
N LYS A 158 -20.09 -1.77 4.92
CA LYS A 158 -19.88 -3.21 5.17
C LYS A 158 -19.56 -3.99 3.88
N GLU A 159 -20.14 -3.59 2.76
CA GLU A 159 -19.91 -4.17 1.45
C GLU A 159 -18.47 -3.94 1.00
N GLU A 160 -17.97 -2.73 1.06
CA GLU A 160 -16.59 -2.40 0.69
C GLU A 160 -15.59 -3.14 1.57
N MET A 161 -15.79 -3.13 2.88
CA MET A 161 -14.93 -3.87 3.79
C MET A 161 -14.98 -5.38 3.51
N LEU A 162 -16.15 -5.93 3.15
CA LEU A 162 -16.29 -7.35 2.81
C LEU A 162 -15.53 -7.70 1.52
N ASP A 163 -15.57 -6.84 0.51
CA ASP A 163 -14.86 -7.04 -0.74
C ASP A 163 -13.33 -7.02 -0.53
N ILE A 164 -12.85 -6.10 0.31
CA ILE A 164 -11.44 -6.06 0.71
C ILE A 164 -11.06 -7.31 1.50
N MET A 165 -11.83 -7.70 2.50
CA MET A 165 -11.54 -8.90 3.29
C MET A 165 -11.50 -10.15 2.42
N LYS A 166 -12.46 -10.35 1.52
CA LYS A 166 -12.45 -11.47 0.57
C LYS A 166 -11.19 -11.45 -0.29
N SER A 167 -10.82 -10.29 -0.85
CA SER A 167 -9.63 -10.16 -1.68
C SER A 167 -8.34 -10.51 -0.93
N ILE A 168 -8.24 -10.17 0.35
CA ILE A 168 -7.11 -10.55 1.21
C ILE A 168 -7.08 -12.07 1.44
N TYR A 169 -8.23 -12.69 1.70
CA TYR A 169 -8.30 -14.14 1.87
C TYR A 169 -7.96 -14.89 0.57
N ASP A 170 -8.42 -14.41 -0.58
CA ASP A 170 -8.09 -14.96 -1.89
C ASP A 170 -6.59 -14.86 -2.18
N MET A 171 -5.98 -13.71 -1.84
CA MET A 171 -4.55 -13.46 -1.97
C MET A 171 -3.71 -14.39 -1.09
N MET A 172 -4.12 -14.64 0.17
CA MET A 172 -3.40 -15.54 1.06
C MET A 172 -3.49 -17.01 0.64
N GLY A 173 -4.50 -17.38 -0.15
CA GLY A 173 -4.68 -18.71 -0.70
C GLY A 173 -5.09 -19.77 0.32
N LYS A 174 -5.54 -20.90 -0.20
CA LYS A 174 -6.11 -22.01 0.59
C LYS A 174 -5.12 -22.71 1.52
N TYR A 175 -3.82 -22.60 1.25
CA TYR A 175 -2.77 -23.31 2.02
C TYR A 175 -2.37 -22.58 3.30
N THR A 176 -2.56 -21.27 3.35
CA THR A 176 -2.22 -20.47 4.53
C THR A 176 -3.26 -20.63 5.63
N TYR A 177 -4.54 -20.89 5.24
CA TYR A 177 -5.67 -21.08 6.16
C TYR A 177 -6.59 -22.20 5.67
N PRO A 178 -6.21 -23.47 5.79
CA PRO A 178 -6.96 -24.60 5.22
C PRO A 178 -8.35 -24.82 5.82
N ALA A 179 -8.72 -24.11 6.87
CA ALA A 179 -9.98 -24.28 7.58
C ALA A 179 -10.80 -23.00 7.73
N LEU A 180 -10.42 -21.90 7.07
CA LEU A 180 -11.23 -20.69 7.15
C LEU A 180 -12.50 -20.89 6.33
N ARG A 181 -13.61 -20.90 7.06
CA ARG A 181 -14.95 -21.01 6.51
C ARG A 181 -15.23 -19.82 5.61
N GLU A 182 -16.13 -19.98 4.64
CA GLU A 182 -16.65 -18.86 3.81
C GLU A 182 -17.20 -17.69 4.65
N GLU A 183 -17.51 -17.94 5.92
CA GLU A 183 -18.02 -16.97 6.88
C GLU A 183 -16.93 -16.09 7.51
N ALA A 184 -15.66 -16.50 7.48
CA ALA A 184 -14.59 -15.77 8.16
C ALA A 184 -14.45 -14.29 7.72
N PRO A 185 -14.52 -13.93 6.42
CA PRO A 185 -14.51 -12.54 6.01
C PRO A 185 -15.66 -11.72 6.61
N ARG A 186 -16.85 -12.32 6.73
CA ARG A 186 -18.03 -11.68 7.33
C ARG A 186 -17.87 -11.45 8.82
N GLU A 187 -17.34 -12.41 9.56
CA GLU A 187 -17.04 -12.26 10.99
C GLU A 187 -16.05 -11.12 11.23
N HIS A 188 -15.02 -10.99 10.36
CA HIS A 188 -14.07 -9.88 10.44
C HIS A 188 -14.74 -8.52 10.20
N VAL A 189 -15.62 -8.43 9.20
CA VAL A 189 -16.37 -7.21 8.92
C VAL A 189 -17.25 -6.81 10.11
N GLU A 190 -17.98 -7.77 10.71
CA GLU A 190 -18.81 -7.47 11.87
C GLU A 190 -17.97 -7.00 13.07
N ASN A 191 -16.84 -7.64 13.35
CA ASN A 191 -15.93 -7.22 14.41
C ASN A 191 -15.37 -5.82 14.16
N PHE A 192 -14.96 -5.52 12.92
CA PHE A 192 -14.49 -4.21 12.52
C PHE A 192 -15.56 -3.14 12.78
N PHE A 193 -16.80 -3.36 12.33
CA PHE A 193 -17.89 -2.40 12.52
C PHE A 193 -18.28 -2.24 13.99
N GLN A 194 -18.26 -3.32 14.79
CA GLN A 194 -18.51 -3.22 16.25
C GLN A 194 -17.51 -2.29 16.93
N LYS A 195 -16.29 -2.23 16.43
CA LYS A 195 -15.21 -1.44 17.00
C LYS A 195 -15.16 -0.01 16.46
N MET A 196 -15.40 0.17 15.17
CA MET A 196 -15.17 1.42 14.45
C MET A 196 -16.45 2.27 14.33
N ASP A 197 -17.60 1.66 14.03
CA ASP A 197 -18.91 2.33 13.90
C ASP A 197 -19.46 2.69 15.27
N ARG A 198 -19.11 3.89 15.76
CA ARG A 198 -19.43 4.34 17.13
C ARG A 198 -20.88 4.81 17.28
N ASN A 199 -21.40 5.45 16.26
CA ASN A 199 -22.76 5.98 16.25
C ASN A 199 -23.80 4.93 15.82
N LYS A 200 -23.32 3.77 15.28
CA LYS A 200 -24.13 2.63 14.83
C LYS A 200 -25.08 2.98 13.69
N ASP A 201 -24.61 3.79 12.74
CA ASP A 201 -25.37 4.16 11.55
C ASP A 201 -25.12 3.21 10.37
N GLY A 202 -24.19 2.26 10.52
CA GLY A 202 -23.90 1.21 9.52
C GLY A 202 -22.78 1.57 8.54
N VAL A 203 -22.14 2.71 8.71
CA VAL A 203 -20.95 3.13 7.98
C VAL A 203 -19.87 3.58 8.94
N VAL A 204 -18.63 3.66 8.49
CA VAL A 204 -17.49 4.17 9.27
C VAL A 204 -16.93 5.39 8.56
N THR A 205 -17.06 6.56 9.17
CA THR A 205 -16.47 7.80 8.70
C THR A 205 -14.97 7.86 8.99
N ILE A 206 -14.26 8.77 8.33
CA ILE A 206 -12.82 8.93 8.54
C ILE A 206 -12.49 9.32 9.97
N GLU A 207 -13.32 10.15 10.61
CA GLU A 207 -13.16 10.56 12.00
C GLU A 207 -13.31 9.37 12.94
N GLU A 208 -14.34 8.55 12.75
CA GLU A 208 -14.57 7.33 13.54
C GLU A 208 -13.44 6.33 13.39
N PHE A 209 -12.95 6.16 12.16
CA PHE A 209 -11.83 5.28 11.86
C PHE A 209 -10.57 5.73 12.60
N ILE A 210 -10.15 6.99 12.41
CA ILE A 210 -8.94 7.55 13.03
C ILE A 210 -9.04 7.49 14.55
N GLU A 211 -10.14 7.97 15.14
CA GLU A 211 -10.30 7.96 16.59
C GLU A 211 -10.31 6.56 17.20
N SER A 212 -10.88 5.57 16.51
CA SER A 212 -10.92 4.20 16.99
C SER A 212 -9.55 3.52 16.86
N CYS A 213 -8.84 3.75 15.75
CA CYS A 213 -7.48 3.26 15.54
C CYS A 213 -6.50 3.84 16.57
N GLN A 214 -6.58 5.14 16.87
CA GLN A 214 -5.69 5.79 17.84
C GLN A 214 -5.91 5.28 19.28
N LYS A 215 -7.08 4.76 19.60
CA LYS A 215 -7.39 4.16 20.90
C LYS A 215 -6.94 2.70 21.01
N ASP A 216 -6.63 2.07 19.90
CA ASP A 216 -6.18 0.68 19.85
C ASP A 216 -4.67 0.59 19.92
N GLU A 217 -4.16 0.12 21.09
CA GLU A 217 -2.71 -0.03 21.30
C GLU A 217 -2.03 -0.96 20.29
N ASN A 218 -2.73 -1.99 19.79
CA ASN A 218 -2.16 -2.95 18.87
C ASN A 218 -2.01 -2.31 17.48
N ILE A 219 -3.02 -1.58 17.01
CA ILE A 219 -2.94 -0.82 15.76
C ILE A 219 -1.82 0.22 15.86
N MET A 220 -1.76 0.96 16.95
CA MET A 220 -0.74 1.99 17.16
C MET A 220 0.68 1.41 17.20
N LYS A 221 0.89 0.28 17.87
CA LYS A 221 2.18 -0.43 17.86
C LYS A 221 2.56 -0.92 16.46
N SER A 222 1.58 -1.38 15.67
CA SER A 222 1.81 -1.83 14.30
C SER A 222 2.22 -0.68 13.39
N MET A 223 1.60 0.48 13.53
CA MET A 223 1.98 1.69 12.79
C MET A 223 3.40 2.17 13.10
N GLN A 224 3.89 1.94 14.34
CA GLN A 224 5.25 2.29 14.76
C GLN A 224 6.33 1.34 14.23
N LEU A 225 5.96 0.13 13.77
CA LEU A 225 6.95 -0.80 13.19
C LEU A 225 7.67 -0.19 11.98
N PHE A 226 7.04 0.73 11.27
CA PHE A 226 7.63 1.41 10.11
C PHE A 226 8.61 2.53 10.49
N ASP A 227 8.55 3.05 11.71
CA ASP A 227 9.46 4.10 12.16
C ASP A 227 10.90 3.61 12.28
N ASN A 228 11.11 2.27 12.28
CA ASN A 228 12.40 1.63 12.44
C ASN A 228 12.92 0.88 11.19
N VAL A 229 12.22 0.99 10.05
CA VAL A 229 12.54 0.20 8.85
C VAL A 229 13.53 0.91 7.92
N ILE A 230 13.78 2.22 8.10
CA ILE A 230 14.74 3.01 7.28
C ILE A 230 15.57 3.91 8.16
#